data_4bcd5f05cc25c0f8df1212a56fd1c541
#
_entry.id   4bcd5f05cc25c0f8df1212a56fd1c541
#
_cell.length_a   1.000
_cell.length_b   1.000
_cell.length_c   1.000
_cell.angle_alpha   90.00
_cell.angle_beta   90.00
_cell.angle_gamma   90.00
#
_symmetry.space_group_name_H-M   'P 1'
#
loop_
_entity.id
_entity.type
_entity.pdbx_description
1 polymer ?
#
loop_
_entity_poly.entity_id
_entity_poly.type
_entity_poly.pdbx_seq_one_letter_code
_entity_poly.pdbx_strand_id
1 'polypeptide(L)'
;MLYIKDTSMLVAGVAVPGLVKKLEITGAAVIDAVTDDNNVTLGYQPNGYEPLKMNVDLLLEPSAGESVEGMVQTIQLLFKPPGQTAAIPLPVVNSQAAACGLNLVYFKGIDLSKKTENSYGEAALEFWEYLPVTVQTKAAESGKNASSGSKTGASQAQGISTGYQEYLNTQRGQAPRIKDKTSESPARDT
;
A
#
# COMPACT_ATOMS: atom_id res chain seq x y z
N MET A 1 -12.33 40.29 -10.31
CA MET A 1 -12.33 38.89 -10.77
C MET A 1 -12.10 38.04 -9.54
N LEU A 2 -13.15 37.37 -9.06
CA LEU A 2 -13.07 36.56 -7.82
C LEU A 2 -12.54 35.19 -8.23
N TYR A 3 -11.31 34.87 -7.92
CA TYR A 3 -10.79 33.52 -8.08
C TYR A 3 -11.28 32.68 -6.88
N ILE A 4 -12.35 31.93 -7.06
CA ILE A 4 -12.71 30.88 -6.14
C ILE A 4 -11.71 29.72 -6.42
N LYS A 5 -10.62 29.73 -5.70
CA LYS A 5 -9.70 28.58 -5.71
C LYS A 5 -10.36 27.50 -4.90
N ASP A 6 -10.75 26.41 -5.53
CA ASP A 6 -11.21 25.20 -4.82
C ASP A 6 -9.99 24.56 -4.14
N THR A 7 -9.66 25.11 -2.96
CA THR A 7 -8.54 24.68 -2.12
C THR A 7 -9.02 23.88 -0.92
N SER A 8 -10.29 23.49 -0.93
CA SER A 8 -10.85 22.67 0.14
C SER A 8 -10.30 21.24 0.04
N MET A 9 -9.81 20.73 1.14
CA MET A 9 -9.33 19.37 1.29
C MET A 9 -10.06 18.72 2.45
N LEU A 10 -10.64 17.53 2.23
CA LEU A 10 -11.19 16.72 3.29
C LEU A 10 -10.28 15.51 3.53
N VAL A 11 -10.01 15.23 4.80
CA VAL A 11 -9.29 14.03 5.26
C VAL A 11 -10.21 13.30 6.23
N ALA A 12 -10.49 12.04 5.98
CA ALA A 12 -11.45 11.25 6.75
C ALA A 12 -12.84 11.90 6.86
N GLY A 13 -13.26 12.66 5.84
CA GLY A 13 -14.54 13.39 5.84
C GLY A 13 -14.54 14.70 6.63
N VAL A 14 -13.43 15.06 7.27
CA VAL A 14 -13.25 16.32 8.01
C VAL A 14 -12.53 17.32 7.12
N ALA A 15 -13.06 18.54 7.03
CA ALA A 15 -12.39 19.61 6.31
C ALA A 15 -11.11 20.01 7.07
N VAL A 16 -9.99 20.02 6.34
CA VAL A 16 -8.71 20.48 6.90
C VAL A 16 -8.82 22.01 7.09
N PRO A 17 -8.65 22.53 8.31
CA PRO A 17 -8.82 23.95 8.58
C PRO A 17 -7.66 24.76 8.03
N GLY A 18 -7.93 26.03 7.74
CA GLY A 18 -6.95 27.00 7.21
C GLY A 18 -6.98 27.12 5.69
N LEU A 19 -6.11 27.98 5.18
CA LEU A 19 -5.94 28.23 3.75
C LEU A 19 -4.79 27.40 3.20
N VAL A 20 -5.05 26.61 2.17
CA VAL A 20 -3.99 25.88 1.46
C VAL A 20 -3.13 26.87 0.67
N LYS A 21 -1.88 27.05 1.11
CA LYS A 21 -0.88 27.88 0.41
C LYS A 21 -0.25 27.12 -0.75
N LYS A 22 0.08 25.85 -0.51
CA LYS A 22 0.72 24.95 -1.47
C LYS A 22 0.20 23.54 -1.28
N LEU A 23 -0.03 22.85 -2.37
CA LEU A 23 -0.24 21.40 -2.40
C LEU A 23 0.71 20.86 -3.46
N GLU A 24 1.55 19.92 -3.06
CA GLU A 24 2.56 19.29 -3.91
C GLU A 24 2.41 17.78 -3.82
N ILE A 25 2.29 17.13 -4.97
CA ILE A 25 2.24 15.67 -5.06
C ILE A 25 3.48 15.23 -5.83
N THR A 26 4.27 14.36 -5.21
CA THR A 26 5.50 13.83 -5.79
C THR A 26 5.44 12.31 -5.86
N GLY A 27 6.00 11.76 -6.92
CA GLY A 27 6.15 10.33 -7.11
C GLY A 27 7.38 10.06 -7.97
N ALA A 28 7.97 8.90 -7.83
CA ALA A 28 9.12 8.48 -8.61
C ALA A 28 8.97 7.04 -9.10
N ALA A 29 9.51 6.75 -10.28
CA ALA A 29 9.73 5.39 -10.73
C ALA A 29 11.06 4.89 -10.14
N VAL A 30 11.06 3.66 -9.66
CA VAL A 30 12.27 2.96 -9.21
C VAL A 30 12.90 2.30 -10.42
N ILE A 31 14.07 2.83 -10.84
CA ILE A 31 14.77 2.37 -12.03
C ILE A 31 16.23 2.07 -11.64
N ASP A 32 16.61 0.81 -11.74
CA ASP A 32 17.97 0.37 -11.42
C ASP A 32 18.83 0.28 -12.68
N ALA A 33 20.08 0.73 -12.58
CA ALA A 33 21.06 0.55 -13.63
C ALA A 33 21.61 -0.88 -13.59
N VAL A 34 21.58 -1.57 -14.71
CA VAL A 34 22.23 -2.87 -14.90
C VAL A 34 23.65 -2.63 -15.40
N THR A 35 24.65 -3.04 -14.62
CA THR A 35 26.07 -2.86 -14.96
C THR A 35 26.74 -4.21 -15.21
N ASP A 36 27.81 -4.20 -16.04
CA ASP A 36 28.70 -5.34 -16.21
C ASP A 36 29.74 -5.41 -15.08
N ASP A 37 30.61 -6.42 -15.13
CA ASP A 37 31.71 -6.64 -14.17
C ASP A 37 32.73 -5.49 -14.15
N ASN A 38 32.75 -4.62 -15.16
CA ASN A 38 33.60 -3.44 -15.27
C ASN A 38 32.92 -2.14 -14.89
N ASN A 39 31.70 -2.21 -14.24
CA ASN A 39 30.87 -1.07 -13.91
C ASN A 39 30.38 -0.23 -15.10
N VAL A 40 30.33 -0.80 -16.30
CA VAL A 40 29.75 -0.15 -17.48
C VAL A 40 28.24 -0.39 -17.47
N THR A 41 27.45 0.67 -17.57
CA THR A 41 25.98 0.56 -17.62
C THR A 41 25.54 -0.09 -18.93
N LEU A 42 24.95 -1.28 -18.85
CA LEU A 42 24.39 -2.03 -19.98
C LEU A 42 22.96 -1.61 -20.32
N GLY A 43 22.23 -1.09 -19.33
CA GLY A 43 20.83 -0.67 -19.50
C GLY A 43 20.18 -0.29 -18.18
N TYR A 44 18.86 -0.12 -18.22
CA TYR A 44 18.05 0.24 -17.06
C TYR A 44 16.90 -0.74 -16.89
N GLN A 45 16.66 -1.18 -15.66
CA GLN A 45 15.58 -2.07 -15.29
C GLN A 45 14.56 -1.33 -14.41
N PRO A 46 13.30 -1.18 -14.85
CA PRO A 46 12.26 -0.61 -14.01
C PRO A 46 11.80 -1.64 -12.96
N ASN A 47 11.77 -1.22 -11.67
CA ASN A 47 11.39 -2.06 -10.53
C ASN A 47 10.08 -1.64 -9.87
N GLY A 48 9.35 -0.68 -10.48
CA GLY A 48 8.06 -0.22 -10.00
C GLY A 48 8.02 1.29 -9.74
N TYR A 49 7.15 1.68 -8.81
CA TYR A 49 6.96 3.08 -8.43
C TYR A 49 7.04 3.22 -6.91
N GLU A 50 7.61 4.34 -6.45
CA GLU A 50 7.49 4.74 -5.05
C GLU A 50 6.06 5.18 -4.73
N PRO A 51 5.62 5.02 -3.46
CA PRO A 51 4.36 5.61 -3.01
C PRO A 51 4.32 7.10 -3.29
N LEU A 52 3.19 7.60 -3.78
CA LEU A 52 2.99 9.03 -3.93
C LEU A 52 3.06 9.72 -2.57
N LYS A 53 3.73 10.87 -2.53
CA LYS A 53 3.82 11.73 -1.35
C LYS A 53 3.08 13.02 -1.64
N MET A 54 2.22 13.43 -0.72
CA MET A 54 1.49 14.69 -0.82
C MET A 54 1.88 15.58 0.36
N ASN A 55 2.42 16.75 0.04
CA ASN A 55 2.77 17.80 1.00
C ASN A 55 1.79 18.95 0.87
N VAL A 56 1.25 19.39 1.99
CA VAL A 56 0.26 20.46 2.05
C VAL A 56 0.71 21.52 3.05
N ASP A 57 0.96 22.72 2.54
CA ASP A 57 1.28 23.88 3.38
C ASP A 57 0.02 24.71 3.61
N LEU A 58 -0.31 24.93 4.87
CA LEU A 58 -1.48 25.63 5.33
C LEU A 58 -1.11 26.94 6.03
N LEU A 59 -1.94 27.96 5.83
CA LEU A 59 -1.97 29.17 6.64
C LEU A 59 -3.18 29.09 7.56
N LEU A 60 -2.94 29.15 8.86
CA LEU A 60 -3.96 29.09 9.91
C LEU A 60 -4.24 30.52 10.38
N GLU A 61 -5.26 31.16 9.81
CA GLU A 61 -5.69 32.51 10.19
C GLU A 61 -6.91 32.42 11.09
N PRO A 62 -6.92 33.13 12.23
CA PRO A 62 -8.11 33.18 13.07
C PRO A 62 -9.27 33.82 12.30
N SER A 63 -10.44 33.21 12.38
CA SER A 63 -11.67 33.69 11.78
C SER A 63 -12.77 33.83 12.85
N ALA A 64 -13.92 34.43 12.47
CA ALA A 64 -15.02 34.59 13.39
C ALA A 64 -15.53 33.21 13.90
N GLY A 65 -15.17 32.87 15.14
CA GLY A 65 -15.57 31.63 15.80
C GLY A 65 -14.53 30.51 15.84
N GLU A 66 -13.37 30.68 15.19
CA GLU A 66 -12.30 29.68 15.19
C GLU A 66 -10.94 30.30 15.50
N SER A 67 -10.27 29.80 16.54
CA SER A 67 -8.93 30.24 16.91
C SER A 67 -7.87 29.35 16.21
N VAL A 68 -6.64 29.87 16.09
CA VAL A 68 -5.52 29.10 15.57
C VAL A 68 -5.30 27.79 16.36
N GLU A 69 -5.48 27.86 17.68
CA GLU A 69 -5.35 26.71 18.58
C GLU A 69 -6.44 25.65 18.31
N GLY A 70 -7.67 26.07 18.00
CA GLY A 70 -8.76 25.17 17.61
C GLY A 70 -8.48 24.47 16.28
N MET A 71 -7.94 25.19 15.30
CA MET A 71 -7.50 24.61 14.02
C MET A 71 -6.37 23.60 14.22
N VAL A 72 -5.37 23.93 15.03
CA VAL A 72 -4.26 23.03 15.38
C VAL A 72 -4.78 21.77 16.06
N GLN A 73 -5.74 21.92 17.00
CA GLN A 73 -6.36 20.77 17.67
C GLN A 73 -7.08 19.86 16.66
N THR A 74 -7.81 20.42 15.73
CA THR A 74 -8.48 19.65 14.66
C THR A 74 -7.49 18.88 13.81
N ILE A 75 -6.39 19.51 13.37
CA ILE A 75 -5.33 18.85 12.61
C ILE A 75 -4.68 17.75 13.46
N GLN A 76 -4.40 18.01 14.73
CA GLN A 76 -3.81 17.02 15.63
C GLN A 76 -4.73 15.82 15.86
N LEU A 77 -6.03 16.01 15.93
CA LEU A 77 -7.02 14.92 16.06
C LEU A 77 -7.10 14.08 14.78
N LEU A 78 -6.90 14.68 13.60
CA LEU A 78 -6.79 13.96 12.34
C LEU A 78 -5.48 13.15 12.25
N PHE A 79 -4.37 13.73 12.74
CA PHE A 79 -3.06 13.08 12.73
C PHE A 79 -2.99 11.91 13.70
N LYS A 80 -3.39 12.15 14.95
CA LYS A 80 -3.31 11.16 16.02
C LYS A 80 -4.48 11.31 16.99
N PRO A 81 -5.61 10.66 16.73
CA PRO A 81 -6.72 10.61 17.67
C PRO A 81 -6.29 9.99 19.02
N PRO A 82 -6.91 10.39 20.15
CA PRO A 82 -6.65 9.78 21.44
C PRO A 82 -6.86 8.26 21.39
N GLY A 83 -5.90 7.52 21.95
CA GLY A 83 -5.93 6.05 21.99
C GLY A 83 -5.44 5.34 20.72
N GLN A 84 -5.14 6.06 19.66
CA GLN A 84 -4.56 5.47 18.44
C GLN A 84 -3.05 5.29 18.61
N THR A 85 -2.55 4.06 18.41
CA THR A 85 -1.13 3.69 18.54
C THR A 85 -0.41 3.55 17.21
N ALA A 86 -1.14 3.36 16.11
CA ALA A 86 -0.59 3.22 14.78
C ALA A 86 -1.38 4.08 13.77
N ALA A 87 -0.70 4.57 12.74
CA ALA A 87 -1.35 5.28 11.65
C ALA A 87 -2.31 4.34 10.90
N ILE A 88 -3.49 4.84 10.57
CA ILE A 88 -4.48 4.15 9.74
C ILE A 88 -4.63 4.86 8.40
N PRO A 89 -5.02 4.13 7.33
CA PRO A 89 -5.29 4.78 6.05
C PRO A 89 -6.54 5.66 6.15
N LEU A 90 -6.42 6.89 5.67
CA LEU A 90 -7.46 7.89 5.68
C LEU A 90 -7.89 8.23 4.26
N PRO A 91 -9.21 8.31 3.96
CA PRO A 91 -9.67 8.80 2.67
C PRO A 91 -9.40 10.30 2.53
N VAL A 92 -8.92 10.71 1.36
CA VAL A 92 -8.68 12.09 0.99
C VAL A 92 -9.59 12.48 -0.15
N VAL A 93 -10.23 13.64 -0.02
CA VAL A 93 -11.03 14.26 -1.09
C VAL A 93 -10.44 15.62 -1.41
N ASN A 94 -9.80 15.70 -2.56
CA ASN A 94 -9.25 16.91 -3.16
C ASN A 94 -9.12 16.68 -4.66
N SER A 95 -9.39 17.69 -5.49
CA SER A 95 -9.41 17.57 -6.94
C SER A 95 -8.04 17.19 -7.54
N GLN A 96 -6.95 17.73 -7.02
CA GLN A 96 -5.59 17.42 -7.48
C GLN A 96 -5.15 16.03 -7.03
N ALA A 97 -5.45 15.64 -5.79
CA ALA A 97 -5.17 14.29 -5.29
C ALA A 97 -5.93 13.23 -6.11
N ALA A 98 -7.21 13.47 -6.39
CA ALA A 98 -8.02 12.58 -7.21
C ALA A 98 -7.49 12.45 -8.65
N ALA A 99 -7.01 13.53 -9.25
CA ALA A 99 -6.40 13.53 -10.59
C ALA A 99 -5.12 12.69 -10.64
N CYS A 100 -4.37 12.58 -9.52
CA CYS A 100 -3.21 11.72 -9.37
C CYS A 100 -3.55 10.29 -8.90
N GLY A 101 -4.84 9.97 -8.69
CA GLY A 101 -5.27 8.66 -8.18
C GLY A 101 -5.10 8.47 -6.68
N LEU A 102 -4.74 9.52 -5.94
CA LEU A 102 -4.48 9.49 -4.51
C LEU A 102 -5.79 9.60 -3.72
N ASN A 103 -6.38 8.46 -3.35
CA ASN A 103 -7.66 8.39 -2.66
C ASN A 103 -7.54 7.99 -1.18
N LEU A 104 -6.53 7.16 -0.85
CA LEU A 104 -6.24 6.68 0.50
C LEU A 104 -4.79 7.01 0.84
N VAL A 105 -4.59 7.60 2.01
CA VAL A 105 -3.27 8.03 2.47
C VAL A 105 -3.03 7.68 3.93
N TYR A 106 -1.77 7.53 4.30
CA TYR A 106 -1.34 7.66 5.69
C TYR A 106 -1.00 9.12 5.98
N PHE A 107 -1.50 9.66 7.06
CA PHE A 107 -1.03 10.94 7.59
C PHE A 107 0.32 10.68 8.27
N LYS A 108 1.41 11.00 7.56
CA LYS A 108 2.78 10.63 7.93
C LYS A 108 3.39 11.60 8.92
N GLY A 109 3.19 12.89 8.72
CA GLY A 109 3.86 13.93 9.49
C GLY A 109 3.09 15.23 9.55
N ILE A 110 3.29 15.95 10.64
CA ILE A 110 2.75 17.26 10.89
C ILE A 110 3.88 18.16 11.43
N ASP A 111 4.01 19.33 10.87
CA ASP A 111 4.88 20.39 11.38
C ASP A 111 4.03 21.65 11.60
N LEU A 112 4.06 22.16 12.83
CA LEU A 112 3.24 23.30 13.25
C LEU A 112 4.17 24.40 13.76
N SER A 113 4.04 25.60 13.18
CA SER A 113 4.80 26.76 13.59
C SER A 113 3.87 27.96 13.84
N LYS A 114 4.11 28.64 14.95
CA LYS A 114 3.45 29.90 15.29
C LYS A 114 4.51 30.89 15.78
N LYS A 115 4.66 32.00 15.09
CA LYS A 115 5.51 33.10 15.56
C LYS A 115 4.70 33.93 16.55
N THR A 116 5.29 34.26 17.70
CA THR A 116 4.66 35.00 18.79
C THR A 116 4.16 36.39 18.37
N GLU A 117 4.81 36.98 17.36
CA GLU A 117 4.48 38.31 16.83
C GLU A 117 3.30 38.29 15.83
N ASN A 118 2.91 37.10 15.35
CA ASN A 118 1.88 36.96 14.34
C ASN A 118 0.60 36.37 14.96
N SER A 119 -0.54 36.88 14.50
CA SER A 119 -1.86 36.35 14.86
C SER A 119 -2.22 35.06 14.10
N TYR A 120 -1.39 34.63 13.14
CA TYR A 120 -1.59 33.41 12.34
C TYR A 120 -0.55 32.35 12.66
N GLY A 121 -0.87 31.10 12.32
CA GLY A 121 0.05 29.97 12.35
C GLY A 121 0.28 29.39 10.96
N GLU A 122 1.29 28.57 10.82
CA GLU A 122 1.57 27.79 9.62
C GLU A 122 1.62 26.30 9.98
N ALA A 123 1.11 25.46 9.11
CA ALA A 123 1.15 24.01 9.24
C ALA A 123 1.64 23.38 7.95
N ALA A 124 2.58 22.45 8.04
CA ALA A 124 2.96 21.58 6.93
C ALA A 124 2.53 20.15 7.26
N LEU A 125 1.75 19.58 6.36
CA LEU A 125 1.19 18.23 6.49
C LEU A 125 1.79 17.34 5.43
N GLU A 126 2.26 16.15 5.84
CA GLU A 126 2.83 15.14 4.95
C GLU A 126 1.92 13.91 4.92
N PHE A 127 1.52 13.50 3.72
CA PHE A 127 0.71 12.32 3.47
C PHE A 127 1.43 11.38 2.50
N TRP A 128 1.33 10.09 2.76
CA TRP A 128 1.87 9.05 1.88
C TRP A 128 0.73 8.19 1.37
N GLU A 129 0.81 7.81 0.10
CA GLU A 129 -0.13 6.88 -0.51
C GLU A 129 -0.22 5.59 0.29
N TYR A 130 -1.44 5.12 0.50
CA TYR A 130 -1.67 3.80 1.07
C TYR A 130 -1.45 2.73 0.01
N LEU A 131 -0.43 1.91 0.20
CA LEU A 131 -0.22 0.69 -0.57
C LEU A 131 -0.55 -0.51 0.31
N PRO A 132 -1.49 -1.38 -0.10
CA PRO A 132 -1.79 -2.59 0.66
C PRO A 132 -0.58 -3.52 0.67
N VAL A 133 -0.20 -4.01 1.86
CA VAL A 133 0.88 -4.99 1.99
C VAL A 133 0.40 -6.33 1.43
N THR A 134 0.91 -6.72 0.27
CA THR A 134 0.72 -8.06 -0.27
C THR A 134 1.78 -8.97 0.34
N VAL A 135 1.43 -9.74 1.36
CA VAL A 135 2.32 -10.77 1.91
C VAL A 135 2.40 -11.92 0.91
N GLN A 136 3.42 -11.90 0.07
CA GLN A 136 3.78 -13.12 -0.66
C GLN A 136 4.43 -14.05 0.36
N THR A 137 3.69 -15.03 0.84
CA THR A 137 4.29 -16.18 1.53
C THR A 137 5.19 -16.87 0.51
N LYS A 138 6.51 -16.66 0.63
CA LYS A 138 7.50 -17.47 -0.08
C LYS A 138 7.22 -18.90 0.35
N ALA A 139 6.66 -19.72 -0.56
CA ALA A 139 6.53 -21.13 -0.33
C ALA A 139 7.93 -21.62 0.05
N ALA A 140 8.04 -22.23 1.23
CA ALA A 140 9.31 -22.78 1.68
C ALA A 140 9.85 -23.70 0.58
N GLU A 141 11.01 -23.37 0.04
CA GLU A 141 11.77 -24.27 -0.82
C GLU A 141 12.12 -25.51 0.00
N SER A 142 11.25 -26.50 -0.01
CA SER A 142 11.64 -27.85 0.38
C SER A 142 12.40 -28.47 -0.78
N GLY A 143 13.67 -28.72 -0.49
CA GLY A 143 14.74 -29.37 -1.19
C GLY A 143 14.47 -30.11 -2.50
N LYS A 144 15.39 -29.83 -3.39
CA LYS A 144 15.84 -30.57 -4.57
C LYS A 144 15.46 -32.07 -4.56
N ASN A 145 14.74 -32.47 -5.62
CA ASN A 145 15.23 -33.57 -6.44
C ASN A 145 14.70 -33.43 -7.88
N ALA A 146 15.63 -33.49 -8.80
CA ALA A 146 15.43 -33.40 -10.22
C ALA A 146 14.68 -34.64 -10.75
N SER A 147 13.67 -34.40 -11.58
CA SER A 147 13.43 -35.25 -12.77
C SER A 147 12.56 -34.49 -13.78
N SER A 148 13.05 -34.48 -14.99
CA SER A 148 12.48 -33.87 -16.18
C SER A 148 11.09 -34.42 -16.54
N GLY A 149 10.21 -33.52 -17.04
CA GLY A 149 8.95 -33.94 -17.67
C GLY A 149 8.05 -32.75 -18.01
N SER A 150 8.17 -32.27 -19.23
CA SER A 150 7.28 -31.31 -19.90
C SER A 150 5.80 -31.63 -19.72
N LYS A 151 4.95 -30.63 -19.40
CA LYS A 151 3.77 -30.23 -20.23
C LYS A 151 2.91 -29.18 -19.54
N THR A 152 2.71 -28.09 -20.27
CA THR A 152 1.54 -27.18 -20.39
C THR A 152 0.26 -27.53 -19.64
N GLY A 153 -0.28 -26.53 -18.88
CA GLY A 153 -1.68 -26.56 -18.45
C GLY A 153 -2.01 -25.47 -17.42
N ALA A 154 -2.98 -24.64 -17.75
CA ALA A 154 -3.50 -23.49 -17.04
C ALA A 154 -3.79 -23.74 -15.54
N SER A 155 -3.32 -22.83 -14.69
CA SER A 155 -3.64 -22.82 -13.25
C SER A 155 -5.00 -22.19 -13.01
N GLN A 156 -5.99 -23.02 -12.74
CA GLN A 156 -7.17 -22.62 -11.97
C GLN A 156 -6.84 -22.87 -10.48
N ALA A 157 -7.11 -21.88 -9.65
CA ALA A 157 -7.06 -22.03 -8.20
C ALA A 157 -8.11 -23.07 -7.78
N GLN A 158 -7.69 -24.31 -7.63
CA GLN A 158 -8.54 -25.37 -7.13
C GLN A 158 -8.49 -25.34 -5.61
N GLY A 159 -9.64 -25.13 -4.98
CA GLY A 159 -9.84 -25.37 -3.56
C GLY A 159 -9.44 -26.82 -3.22
N ILE A 160 -8.86 -27.01 -2.04
CA ILE A 160 -8.45 -28.30 -1.51
C ILE A 160 -9.61 -29.30 -1.69
N SER A 161 -9.37 -30.41 -2.38
CA SER A 161 -10.42 -31.41 -2.62
C SER A 161 -10.95 -31.95 -1.27
N THR A 162 -12.25 -32.26 -1.22
CA THR A 162 -12.91 -32.78 -0.01
C THR A 162 -12.22 -34.02 0.52
N GLY A 163 -11.67 -34.87 -0.33
CA GLY A 163 -10.89 -36.06 0.09
C GLY A 163 -9.57 -35.72 0.79
N TYR A 164 -8.92 -34.62 0.41
CA TYR A 164 -7.72 -34.16 1.08
C TYR A 164 -8.01 -33.49 2.44
N GLN A 165 -9.15 -32.82 2.55
CA GLN A 165 -9.63 -32.28 3.83
C GLN A 165 -9.97 -33.42 4.81
N GLU A 166 -10.59 -34.50 4.34
CA GLU A 166 -10.92 -35.67 5.14
C GLU A 166 -9.65 -36.42 5.61
N TYR A 167 -8.64 -36.53 4.73
CA TYR A 167 -7.30 -37.06 5.09
C TYR A 167 -6.62 -36.24 6.18
N LEU A 168 -6.64 -34.91 6.07
CA LEU A 168 -6.06 -34.02 7.08
C LEU A 168 -6.75 -34.12 8.44
N ASN A 169 -8.04 -34.40 8.46
CA ASN A 169 -8.82 -34.49 9.69
C ASN A 169 -8.78 -35.85 10.36
N THR A 170 -8.64 -36.93 9.58
CA THR A 170 -8.78 -38.33 10.10
C THR A 170 -7.47 -39.12 10.11
N GLN A 171 -6.50 -38.78 9.25
CA GLN A 171 -5.29 -39.59 9.04
C GLN A 171 -4.00 -38.75 9.06
N ARG A 172 -3.91 -37.77 9.92
CA ARG A 172 -2.69 -37.01 10.13
C ARG A 172 -1.51 -37.91 10.47
N GLY A 173 -0.58 -38.08 9.51
CA GLY A 173 0.66 -38.85 9.71
C GLY A 173 0.74 -40.18 8.95
N GLN A 174 -0.29 -40.59 8.21
CA GLN A 174 -0.21 -41.76 7.33
C GLN A 174 -0.16 -41.31 5.86
N ALA A 175 0.90 -41.68 5.13
CA ALA A 175 1.00 -41.41 3.71
C ALA A 175 -0.09 -42.19 2.93
N PRO A 176 -0.80 -41.57 1.98
CA PRO A 176 -1.75 -42.28 1.15
C PRO A 176 -1.04 -43.33 0.32
N ARG A 177 -1.49 -44.61 0.43
CA ARG A 177 -0.96 -45.69 -0.39
C ARG A 177 -1.52 -45.55 -1.80
N ILE A 178 -0.68 -45.23 -2.74
CA ILE A 178 -1.01 -45.29 -4.17
C ILE A 178 -1.05 -46.76 -4.54
N LYS A 179 -2.22 -47.28 -4.95
CA LYS A 179 -2.32 -48.64 -5.52
C LYS A 179 -1.71 -48.57 -6.91
N ASP A 180 -0.55 -49.19 -7.09
CA ASP A 180 0.04 -49.42 -8.40
C ASP A 180 -0.90 -50.27 -9.27
N LYS A 181 -1.41 -49.69 -10.35
CA LYS A 181 -2.22 -50.38 -11.38
C LYS A 181 -1.36 -51.19 -12.37
N THR A 182 -0.15 -51.58 -12.05
CA THR A 182 0.82 -52.21 -12.96
C THR A 182 0.99 -53.70 -12.77
N SER A 183 -0.06 -54.43 -12.36
CA SER A 183 0.08 -55.90 -12.26
C SER A 183 -1.14 -56.66 -12.84
N GLU A 184 -1.56 -56.28 -14.03
CA GLU A 184 -2.37 -57.16 -14.87
C GLU A 184 -1.63 -57.37 -16.20
N SER A 185 -0.78 -58.41 -16.22
CA SER A 185 -0.27 -59.01 -17.45
C SER A 185 -1.39 -59.82 -18.11
N PRO A 186 -1.69 -59.58 -19.39
CA PRO A 186 -2.63 -60.46 -20.07
C PRO A 186 -2.01 -61.83 -20.33
N ALA A 187 -2.70 -62.87 -19.85
CA ALA A 187 -2.37 -64.25 -20.17
C ALA A 187 -2.41 -64.46 -21.70
N ARG A 188 -1.33 -64.99 -22.25
CA ARG A 188 -1.29 -65.51 -23.64
C ARG A 188 -1.95 -66.87 -23.64
N ASP A 189 -3.07 -66.99 -24.36
CA ASP A 189 -3.59 -68.27 -24.81
C ASP A 189 -2.81 -68.70 -26.06
N THR A 190 -2.30 -69.93 -25.99
CA THR A 190 -1.80 -70.72 -27.12
C THR A 190 -2.90 -71.60 -27.68
#